data_ed4dd7e7dcedc09801168eea19e6afa6
#
_entry.id   ed4dd7e7dcedc09801168eea19e6afa6
#
_cell.length_a   1.000
_cell.length_b   1.000
_cell.length_c   1.000
_cell.angle_alpha   90.00
_cell.angle_beta   90.00
_cell.angle_gamma   90.00
#
_symmetry.space_group_name_H-M   'P 1'
#
loop_
_entity.id
_entity.type
_entity.pdbx_description
1 polymer ?
#
loop_
_entity_poly.entity_id
_entity_poly.type
_entity_poly.pdbx_seq_one_letter_code
_entity_poly.pdbx_strand_id
1 'polypeptide(L)'
;MKRIFILAFLLAWLTAQFAAAAAVDTLAVRSASMDRDIPVIVILPDGASPANPCPTVYLLHGYGGNQTTWLRIKPSLPAIADREGIAFVCPDGATSWYLDSKVRAKSLYETFMTRELLPAVEERYPVSRDRSGRAITGLSMGGFGAVSLAIRHKELFGAVGSTSGGLDIRPFPENWEIPQLLGTQAEHPEAWEAATPINLIPRIA
;
A
#
# COMPACT_ATOMS: atom_id res chain seq x y z
N MET A 1 22.34 18.84 -53.90
CA MET A 1 21.94 17.53 -53.37
C MET A 1 22.47 17.23 -51.94
N LYS A 2 23.69 17.61 -51.55
CA LYS A 2 24.25 17.32 -50.21
C LYS A 2 23.57 18.03 -49.03
N ARG A 3 22.91 19.18 -49.23
CA ARG A 3 22.24 19.94 -48.15
C ARG A 3 20.87 19.38 -47.73
N ILE A 4 20.19 18.63 -48.59
CA ILE A 4 18.88 18.05 -48.31
C ILE A 4 19.00 16.81 -47.41
N PHE A 5 20.09 16.04 -47.57
CA PHE A 5 20.32 14.85 -46.71
C PHE A 5 20.65 15.17 -45.26
N ILE A 6 21.29 16.32 -45.00
CA ILE A 6 21.62 16.74 -43.62
C ILE A 6 20.38 17.17 -42.87
N LEU A 7 19.41 17.83 -43.55
CA LEU A 7 18.14 18.22 -42.91
C LEU A 7 17.24 17.01 -42.57
N ALA A 8 17.24 15.98 -43.42
CA ALA A 8 16.48 14.75 -43.18
C ALA A 8 17.05 13.94 -42.00
N PHE A 9 18.38 13.95 -41.81
CA PHE A 9 19.04 13.27 -40.68
C PHE A 9 18.80 13.99 -39.34
N LEU A 10 18.72 15.34 -39.36
CA LEU A 10 18.38 16.13 -38.16
C LEU A 10 16.90 16.02 -37.78
N LEU A 11 15.98 15.83 -38.73
CA LEU A 11 14.55 15.59 -38.41
C LEU A 11 14.29 14.21 -37.86
N ALA A 12 15.10 13.21 -38.18
CA ALA A 12 14.97 11.86 -37.64
C ALA A 12 15.42 11.74 -36.16
N TRP A 13 16.17 12.70 -35.64
CA TRP A 13 16.63 12.76 -34.26
C TRP A 13 15.70 13.57 -33.35
N LEU A 14 14.66 14.21 -33.91
CA LEU A 14 13.63 14.92 -33.15
C LEU A 14 12.35 14.06 -32.91
N THR A 15 12.42 12.76 -33.02
CA THR A 15 11.44 11.93 -32.34
C THR A 15 11.71 12.10 -30.84
N ALA A 16 11.08 13.12 -30.26
CA ALA A 16 11.01 13.27 -28.82
C ALA A 16 10.63 11.91 -28.26
N GLN A 17 11.57 11.28 -27.57
CA GLN A 17 11.23 10.24 -26.65
C GLN A 17 10.32 10.93 -25.63
N PHE A 18 9.01 10.86 -25.86
CA PHE A 18 8.08 11.04 -24.76
C PHE A 18 8.47 9.94 -23.77
N ALA A 19 9.26 10.30 -22.77
CA ALA A 19 9.44 9.44 -21.63
C ALA A 19 8.03 9.20 -21.13
N ALA A 20 7.51 8.01 -21.37
CA ALA A 20 6.25 7.63 -20.75
C ALA A 20 6.48 7.78 -19.25
N ALA A 21 5.53 8.36 -18.58
CA ALA A 21 5.59 8.57 -17.13
C ALA A 21 4.71 7.53 -16.46
N ALA A 22 5.10 7.10 -15.28
CA ALA A 22 4.30 6.17 -14.48
C ALA A 22 2.84 6.60 -14.44
N ALA A 23 1.95 5.69 -14.77
CA ALA A 23 0.53 5.95 -14.73
C ALA A 23 0.08 6.03 -13.25
N VAL A 24 -0.64 7.10 -12.92
CA VAL A 24 -1.29 7.26 -11.61
C VAL A 24 -2.78 7.04 -11.83
N ASP A 25 -3.29 5.89 -11.41
CA ASP A 25 -4.69 5.53 -11.50
C ASP A 25 -5.36 5.64 -10.11
N THR A 26 -6.63 6.02 -10.12
CA THR A 26 -7.47 6.06 -8.91
C THR A 26 -8.63 5.11 -9.13
N LEU A 27 -8.72 4.10 -8.30
CA LEU A 27 -9.81 3.16 -8.35
C LEU A 27 -10.59 3.11 -7.03
N ALA A 28 -11.82 2.66 -7.11
CA ALA A 28 -12.63 2.29 -5.97
C ALA A 28 -12.69 0.76 -5.90
N VAL A 29 -12.08 0.18 -4.88
CA VAL A 29 -12.14 -1.27 -4.66
C VAL A 29 -13.35 -1.58 -3.79
N ARG A 30 -14.27 -2.38 -4.30
CA ARG A 30 -15.44 -2.82 -3.53
C ARG A 30 -14.99 -3.72 -2.40
N SER A 31 -15.22 -3.30 -1.17
CA SER A 31 -15.12 -4.17 0.01
C SER A 31 -16.48 -4.80 0.27
N ALA A 32 -16.59 -6.09 -0.01
CA ALA A 32 -17.79 -6.87 0.29
C ALA A 32 -17.97 -7.03 1.81
N SER A 33 -16.87 -7.21 2.53
CA SER A 33 -16.87 -7.38 3.99
C SER A 33 -17.34 -6.12 4.74
N MET A 34 -17.03 -4.93 4.21
CA MET A 34 -17.44 -3.65 4.79
C MET A 34 -18.65 -3.01 4.10
N ASP A 35 -19.12 -3.60 2.99
CA ASP A 35 -20.25 -3.12 2.17
C ASP A 35 -20.06 -1.68 1.66
N ARG A 36 -18.86 -1.35 1.22
CA ARG A 36 -18.53 -0.02 0.67
C ARG A 36 -17.36 -0.07 -0.30
N ASP A 37 -17.21 1.00 -1.07
CA ASP A 37 -16.05 1.20 -1.93
C ASP A 37 -14.94 1.92 -1.17
N ILE A 38 -13.72 1.42 -1.30
CA ILE A 38 -12.52 1.98 -0.68
C ILE A 38 -11.65 2.61 -1.77
N PRO A 39 -11.34 3.92 -1.67
CA PRO A 39 -10.46 4.59 -2.61
C PRO A 39 -9.03 4.05 -2.53
N VAL A 40 -8.43 3.82 -3.70
CA VAL A 40 -7.05 3.33 -3.81
C VAL A 40 -6.36 4.10 -4.94
N ILE A 41 -5.14 4.56 -4.71
CA ILE A 41 -4.26 5.04 -5.78
C ILE A 41 -3.28 3.92 -6.12
N VAL A 42 -3.16 3.65 -7.42
CA VAL A 42 -2.14 2.75 -7.97
C VAL A 42 -1.21 3.55 -8.87
N ILE A 43 0.07 3.47 -8.62
CA ILE A 43 1.12 4.06 -9.43
C ILE A 43 1.83 2.91 -10.13
N LEU A 44 1.65 2.83 -11.45
CA LEU A 44 2.18 1.75 -12.27
C LEU A 44 3.37 2.27 -13.08
N PRO A 45 4.56 1.64 -13.00
CA PRO A 45 5.70 2.06 -13.79
C PRO A 45 5.44 1.87 -15.28
N ASP A 46 6.02 2.74 -16.10
CA ASP A 46 6.06 2.54 -17.54
C ASP A 46 6.76 1.22 -17.87
N GLY A 47 6.28 0.52 -18.88
CA GLY A 47 6.83 -0.78 -19.28
C GLY A 47 6.32 -1.99 -18.48
N ALA A 48 5.53 -1.81 -17.41
CA ALA A 48 4.82 -2.91 -16.80
C ALA A 48 3.78 -3.49 -17.78
N SER A 49 3.79 -4.79 -17.96
CA SER A 49 2.88 -5.48 -18.89
C SER A 49 2.57 -6.89 -18.40
N PRO A 50 1.52 -7.55 -18.90
CA PRO A 50 1.24 -8.94 -18.53
C PRO A 50 2.40 -9.90 -18.84
N ALA A 51 3.24 -9.59 -19.84
CA ALA A 51 4.44 -10.36 -20.16
C ALA A 51 5.63 -10.02 -19.24
N ASN A 52 5.60 -8.85 -18.58
CA ASN A 52 6.64 -8.38 -17.68
C ASN A 52 5.97 -7.72 -16.44
N PRO A 53 5.36 -8.51 -15.55
CA PRO A 53 4.70 -7.98 -14.36
C PRO A 53 5.73 -7.40 -13.38
N CYS A 54 5.46 -6.21 -12.83
CA CYS A 54 6.35 -5.53 -11.91
C CYS A 54 6.09 -5.94 -10.44
N PRO A 55 7.11 -5.86 -9.57
CA PRO A 55 6.90 -5.97 -8.13
C PRO A 55 6.06 -4.81 -7.61
N THR A 56 5.43 -5.02 -6.44
CA THR A 56 4.47 -4.07 -5.86
C THR A 56 4.82 -3.76 -4.41
N VAL A 57 4.72 -2.49 -4.05
CA VAL A 57 4.83 -2.02 -2.67
C VAL A 57 3.50 -1.40 -2.24
N TYR A 58 2.87 -1.97 -1.22
CA TYR A 58 1.70 -1.41 -0.57
C TYR A 58 2.15 -0.34 0.43
N LEU A 59 1.70 0.91 0.23
CA LEU A 59 2.09 2.09 1.02
C LEU A 59 0.93 2.52 1.92
N LEU A 60 1.01 2.21 3.19
CA LEU A 60 -0.01 2.50 4.18
C LEU A 60 0.18 3.88 4.81
N HIS A 61 -0.88 4.71 4.82
CA HIS A 61 -0.82 6.06 5.40
C HIS A 61 -0.95 6.03 6.93
N GLY A 62 -0.55 7.13 7.57
CA GLY A 62 -0.71 7.34 9.01
C GLY A 62 -2.13 7.77 9.40
N TYR A 63 -2.39 7.83 10.71
CA TYR A 63 -3.68 8.27 11.27
C TYR A 63 -4.07 9.66 10.71
N GLY A 64 -5.34 9.79 10.29
CA GLY A 64 -5.87 11.01 9.67
C GLY A 64 -5.44 11.23 8.21
N GLY A 65 -4.70 10.30 7.61
CA GLY A 65 -4.38 10.29 6.18
C GLY A 65 -5.46 9.63 5.34
N ASN A 66 -5.15 9.46 4.04
CA ASN A 66 -5.97 8.76 3.06
C ASN A 66 -5.10 8.28 1.88
N GLN A 67 -5.70 7.73 0.82
CA GLN A 67 -5.00 7.22 -0.36
C GLN A 67 -4.07 8.23 -1.05
N THR A 68 -4.30 9.55 -0.89
CA THR A 68 -3.48 10.60 -1.53
C THR A 68 -2.25 10.97 -0.71
N THR A 69 -2.15 10.52 0.53
CA THR A 69 -1.12 10.95 1.49
C THR A 69 0.29 10.76 0.95
N TRP A 70 0.59 9.61 0.38
CA TRP A 70 1.94 9.32 -0.12
C TRP A 70 2.34 10.18 -1.31
N LEU A 71 1.43 10.47 -2.25
CA LEU A 71 1.70 11.41 -3.35
C LEU A 71 1.93 12.83 -2.84
N ARG A 72 1.23 13.24 -1.77
CA ARG A 72 1.40 14.57 -1.17
C ARG A 72 2.75 14.74 -0.46
N ILE A 73 3.20 13.73 0.31
CA ILE A 73 4.48 13.79 1.03
C ILE A 73 5.68 13.42 0.15
N LYS A 74 5.45 12.68 -0.93
CA LYS A 74 6.48 12.30 -1.90
C LYS A 74 5.96 12.46 -3.34
N PRO A 75 5.87 13.70 -3.85
CA PRO A 75 5.37 13.95 -5.20
C PRO A 75 6.17 13.28 -6.32
N SER A 76 7.42 12.93 -6.06
CA SER A 76 8.29 12.20 -6.99
C SER A 76 8.04 10.68 -7.00
N LEU A 77 7.01 10.18 -6.31
CA LEU A 77 6.74 8.75 -6.24
C LEU A 77 6.51 8.09 -7.62
N PRO A 78 5.81 8.75 -8.58
CA PRO A 78 5.71 8.22 -9.95
C PRO A 78 7.07 8.07 -10.64
N ALA A 79 7.94 9.06 -10.53
CA ALA A 79 9.29 8.97 -11.10
C ALA A 79 10.16 7.88 -10.42
N ILE A 80 9.90 7.59 -9.15
CA ILE A 80 10.53 6.46 -8.45
C ILE A 80 9.98 5.14 -8.99
N ALA A 81 8.66 5.05 -9.22
CA ALA A 81 8.04 3.86 -9.83
C ALA A 81 8.72 3.49 -11.15
N ASP A 82 8.89 4.47 -12.06
CA ASP A 82 9.55 4.26 -13.35
C ASP A 82 11.03 3.85 -13.20
N ARG A 83 11.76 4.58 -12.36
CA ARG A 83 13.20 4.34 -12.19
C ARG A 83 13.49 2.95 -11.61
N GLU A 84 12.68 2.52 -10.65
CA GLU A 84 12.89 1.24 -9.95
C GLU A 84 12.09 0.08 -10.57
N GLY A 85 11.18 0.36 -11.51
CA GLY A 85 10.29 -0.65 -12.11
C GLY A 85 9.32 -1.27 -11.09
N ILE A 86 8.82 -0.49 -10.12
CA ILE A 86 8.01 -0.95 -9.00
C ILE A 86 6.65 -0.24 -9.02
N ALA A 87 5.56 -1.00 -8.88
CA ALA A 87 4.25 -0.42 -8.63
C ALA A 87 4.07 -0.02 -7.15
N PHE A 88 3.36 1.09 -6.91
CA PHE A 88 2.93 1.48 -5.57
C PHE A 88 1.42 1.45 -5.47
N VAL A 89 0.91 0.88 -4.39
CA VAL A 89 -0.52 0.80 -4.08
C VAL A 89 -0.79 1.51 -2.76
N CYS A 90 -1.58 2.57 -2.81
CA CYS A 90 -1.88 3.44 -1.68
C CYS A 90 -3.37 3.37 -1.35
N PRO A 91 -3.82 2.46 -0.49
CA PRO A 91 -5.22 2.36 -0.08
C PRO A 91 -5.59 3.44 0.94
N ASP A 92 -6.88 3.83 0.96
CA ASP A 92 -7.46 4.53 2.11
C ASP A 92 -7.72 3.53 3.25
N GLY A 93 -6.96 3.67 4.31
CA GLY A 93 -7.10 2.88 5.54
C GLY A 93 -7.99 3.53 6.60
N ALA A 94 -8.57 4.70 6.32
CA ALA A 94 -9.30 5.51 7.30
C ALA A 94 -8.55 5.65 8.64
N THR A 95 -9.23 5.48 9.78
CA THR A 95 -8.63 5.45 11.13
C THR A 95 -8.63 4.02 11.72
N SER A 96 -8.50 3.01 10.85
CA SER A 96 -8.74 1.60 11.19
C SER A 96 -7.55 0.88 11.84
N TRP A 97 -6.36 1.48 11.84
CA TRP A 97 -5.10 0.80 12.21
C TRP A 97 -4.86 -0.47 11.38
N TYR A 98 -5.56 -0.59 10.23
CA TYR A 98 -5.50 -1.76 9.35
C TYR A 98 -5.87 -3.07 10.05
N LEU A 99 -6.75 -2.98 11.06
CA LEU A 99 -7.28 -4.09 11.86
C LEU A 99 -8.70 -4.44 11.44
N ASP A 100 -9.09 -5.68 11.73
CA ASP A 100 -10.49 -6.08 11.79
C ASP A 100 -11.03 -5.81 13.19
N SER A 101 -11.90 -4.80 13.31
CA SER A 101 -12.50 -4.43 14.59
C SER A 101 -13.65 -5.36 14.95
N LYS A 102 -13.69 -5.77 16.23
CA LYS A 102 -14.85 -6.46 16.80
C LYS A 102 -15.85 -5.50 17.45
N VAL A 103 -15.46 -4.23 17.60
CA VAL A 103 -16.26 -3.18 18.26
C VAL A 103 -16.88 -2.26 17.23
N ARG A 104 -16.08 -1.73 16.30
CA ARG A 104 -16.54 -0.84 15.22
C ARG A 104 -17.11 -1.68 14.08
N ALA A 105 -18.42 -1.66 13.92
CA ALA A 105 -19.09 -2.36 12.83
C ALA A 105 -18.53 -1.95 11.45
N LYS A 106 -18.39 -2.90 10.53
CA LYS A 106 -17.91 -2.68 9.16
C LYS A 106 -16.53 -2.01 9.09
N SER A 107 -15.66 -2.25 10.08
CA SER A 107 -14.24 -1.87 10.05
C SER A 107 -13.38 -3.14 10.00
N LEU A 108 -13.27 -3.72 8.81
CA LEU A 108 -12.62 -5.01 8.54
C LEU A 108 -11.43 -4.80 7.58
N TYR A 109 -10.46 -3.99 8.01
CA TYR A 109 -9.39 -3.55 7.12
C TYR A 109 -8.25 -4.59 6.96
N GLU A 110 -8.03 -5.48 7.92
CA GLU A 110 -7.14 -6.64 7.72
C GLU A 110 -7.70 -7.55 6.61
N THR A 111 -9.01 -7.86 6.68
CA THR A 111 -9.73 -8.61 5.64
C THR A 111 -9.68 -7.88 4.30
N PHE A 112 -9.97 -6.58 4.27
CA PHE A 112 -9.90 -5.79 3.05
C PHE A 112 -8.52 -5.87 2.40
N MET A 113 -7.47 -5.59 3.15
CA MET A 113 -6.09 -5.58 2.64
C MET A 113 -5.69 -6.93 2.03
N THR A 114 -6.02 -8.03 2.72
CA THR A 114 -5.47 -9.35 2.41
C THR A 114 -6.34 -10.19 1.48
N ARG A 115 -7.65 -9.97 1.49
CA ARG A 115 -8.61 -10.82 0.76
C ARG A 115 -9.38 -10.08 -0.35
N GLU A 116 -9.38 -8.75 -0.33
CA GLU A 116 -10.14 -7.96 -1.28
C GLU A 116 -9.24 -7.06 -2.13
N LEU A 117 -8.36 -6.26 -1.51
CA LEU A 117 -7.47 -5.35 -2.22
C LEU A 117 -6.40 -6.06 -3.04
N LEU A 118 -5.67 -7.02 -2.45
CA LEU A 118 -4.59 -7.73 -3.15
C LEU A 118 -5.11 -8.39 -4.44
N PRO A 119 -6.17 -9.23 -4.40
CA PRO A 119 -6.71 -9.83 -5.62
C PRO A 119 -7.21 -8.79 -6.64
N ALA A 120 -7.88 -7.72 -6.20
CA ALA A 120 -8.38 -6.69 -7.10
C ALA A 120 -7.26 -5.96 -7.85
N VAL A 121 -6.14 -5.68 -7.18
CA VAL A 121 -4.95 -5.08 -7.81
C VAL A 121 -4.30 -6.05 -8.80
N GLU A 122 -4.14 -7.31 -8.41
CA GLU A 122 -3.50 -8.35 -9.24
C GLU A 122 -4.35 -8.78 -10.46
N GLU A 123 -5.66 -8.60 -10.40
CA GLU A 123 -6.55 -8.84 -11.52
C GLU A 123 -6.49 -7.69 -12.54
N ARG A 124 -6.39 -6.45 -12.04
CA ARG A 124 -6.50 -5.25 -12.86
C ARG A 124 -5.19 -4.77 -13.46
N TYR A 125 -4.07 -5.00 -12.76
CA TYR A 125 -2.75 -4.45 -13.15
C TYR A 125 -1.73 -5.56 -13.40
N PRO A 126 -0.74 -5.29 -14.27
CA PRO A 126 0.35 -6.22 -14.56
C PRO A 126 1.40 -6.21 -13.44
N VAL A 127 1.03 -6.70 -12.28
CA VAL A 127 1.86 -6.82 -11.09
C VAL A 127 2.16 -8.27 -10.74
N SER A 128 3.27 -8.51 -10.05
CA SER A 128 3.64 -9.84 -9.61
C SER A 128 2.60 -10.39 -8.61
N ARG A 129 2.22 -11.64 -8.81
CA ARG A 129 1.33 -12.38 -7.90
C ARG A 129 2.10 -13.19 -6.87
N ASP A 130 3.42 -13.24 -6.99
CA ASP A 130 4.25 -13.98 -6.07
C ASP A 130 4.52 -13.20 -4.78
N ARG A 131 4.64 -13.92 -3.67
CA ARG A 131 5.01 -13.34 -2.37
C ARG A 131 6.32 -12.52 -2.45
N SER A 132 7.32 -13.02 -3.17
CA SER A 132 8.62 -12.35 -3.34
C SER A 132 8.52 -11.01 -4.07
N GLY A 133 7.50 -10.83 -4.90
CA GLY A 133 7.21 -9.59 -5.61
C GLY A 133 6.30 -8.62 -4.84
N ARG A 134 5.88 -8.93 -3.61
CA ARG A 134 5.04 -8.05 -2.79
C ARG A 134 5.77 -7.57 -1.55
N ALA A 135 5.79 -6.27 -1.36
CA ALA A 135 6.26 -5.63 -0.13
C ALA A 135 5.13 -4.77 0.47
N ILE A 136 5.20 -4.53 1.76
CA ILE A 136 4.29 -3.65 2.48
C ILE A 136 5.08 -2.75 3.41
N THR A 137 4.74 -1.46 3.44
CA THR A 137 5.33 -0.50 4.36
C THR A 137 4.34 0.60 4.68
N GLY A 138 4.64 1.41 5.68
CA GLY A 138 3.77 2.51 6.04
C GLY A 138 4.35 3.44 7.08
N LEU A 139 3.64 4.55 7.29
CA LEU A 139 3.99 5.60 8.23
C LEU A 139 3.07 5.54 9.46
N SER A 140 3.64 5.57 10.69
CA SER A 140 2.87 5.65 11.94
C SER A 140 1.82 4.53 12.04
N MET A 141 0.51 4.82 12.07
CA MET A 141 -0.58 3.83 11.96
C MET A 141 -0.35 2.86 10.78
N GLY A 142 0.12 3.36 9.64
CA GLY A 142 0.45 2.51 8.48
C GLY A 142 1.67 1.61 8.74
N GLY A 143 2.65 2.09 9.50
CA GLY A 143 3.79 1.28 9.91
C GLY A 143 3.41 0.16 10.87
N PHE A 144 2.48 0.44 11.79
CA PHE A 144 1.84 -0.58 12.62
C PHE A 144 1.11 -1.61 11.75
N GLY A 145 0.24 -1.15 10.83
CA GLY A 145 -0.52 -2.02 9.93
C GLY A 145 0.37 -2.90 9.06
N ALA A 146 1.43 -2.33 8.49
CA ALA A 146 2.37 -3.06 7.65
C ALA A 146 3.03 -4.22 8.39
N VAL A 147 3.55 -3.98 9.61
CA VAL A 147 4.20 -5.02 10.43
C VAL A 147 3.17 -6.06 10.89
N SER A 148 2.00 -5.62 11.38
CA SER A 148 0.93 -6.54 11.79
C SER A 148 0.50 -7.47 10.66
N LEU A 149 0.20 -6.91 9.49
CA LEU A 149 -0.25 -7.67 8.32
C LEU A 149 0.83 -8.64 7.83
N ALA A 150 2.08 -8.19 7.75
CA ALA A 150 3.18 -9.04 7.29
C ALA A 150 3.45 -10.24 8.22
N ILE A 151 3.32 -10.06 9.54
CA ILE A 151 3.51 -11.14 10.50
C ILE A 151 2.32 -12.11 10.51
N ARG A 152 1.10 -11.58 10.45
CA ARG A 152 -0.13 -12.41 10.46
C ARG A 152 -0.32 -13.17 9.17
N HIS A 153 0.12 -12.61 8.06
CA HIS A 153 -0.05 -13.12 6.69
C HIS A 153 1.31 -13.25 6.01
N LYS A 154 2.24 -13.97 6.64
CA LYS A 154 3.61 -14.15 6.15
C LYS A 154 3.71 -14.82 4.78
N GLU A 155 2.65 -15.47 4.35
CA GLU A 155 2.51 -16.06 3.02
C GLU A 155 2.23 -15.01 1.93
N LEU A 156 1.79 -13.79 2.29
CA LEU A 156 1.41 -12.76 1.32
C LEU A 156 2.55 -11.81 0.97
N PHE A 157 3.40 -11.45 1.92
CA PHE A 157 4.42 -10.40 1.74
C PHE A 157 5.83 -10.95 1.87
N GLY A 158 6.68 -10.65 0.89
CA GLY A 158 8.10 -11.01 0.86
C GLY A 158 8.99 -10.06 1.67
N ALA A 159 8.57 -8.80 1.78
CA ALA A 159 9.30 -7.78 2.53
C ALA A 159 8.34 -6.86 3.28
N VAL A 160 8.80 -6.36 4.43
CA VAL A 160 8.07 -5.40 5.26
C VAL A 160 9.00 -4.28 5.72
N GLY A 161 8.45 -3.05 5.73
CA GLY A 161 9.09 -1.88 6.31
C GLY A 161 8.13 -1.13 7.24
N SER A 162 8.67 -0.32 8.13
CA SER A 162 7.88 0.53 9.02
C SER A 162 8.62 1.84 9.27
N THR A 163 7.95 2.96 9.05
CA THR A 163 8.47 4.29 9.38
C THR A 163 7.66 4.83 10.55
N SER A 164 8.32 4.96 11.71
CA SER A 164 7.71 5.45 12.96
C SER A 164 6.41 4.72 13.33
N GLY A 165 6.31 3.41 13.06
CA GLY A 165 5.14 2.60 13.40
C GLY A 165 4.97 2.45 14.91
N GLY A 166 3.74 2.58 15.39
CA GLY A 166 3.39 2.32 16.80
C GLY A 166 3.37 0.83 17.10
N LEU A 167 4.53 0.18 17.16
CA LEU A 167 4.60 -1.28 17.32
C LEU A 167 4.19 -1.77 18.71
N ASP A 168 4.10 -0.88 19.69
CA ASP A 168 3.43 -1.10 20.96
C ASP A 168 2.40 0.01 21.18
N ILE A 169 1.11 -0.33 21.13
CA ILE A 169 -0.01 0.60 21.29
C ILE A 169 -0.50 0.71 22.73
N ARG A 170 -0.09 -0.19 23.61
CA ARG A 170 -0.57 -0.29 24.99
C ARG A 170 -0.28 0.94 25.87
N PRO A 171 0.83 1.70 25.65
CA PRO A 171 1.07 2.94 26.38
C PRO A 171 0.12 4.11 26.01
N PHE A 172 -0.77 3.91 25.03
CA PHE A 172 -1.63 4.96 24.46
C PHE A 172 -3.11 4.59 24.50
N PRO A 173 -3.69 4.20 25.66
CA PRO A 173 -5.01 3.58 25.76
C PRO A 173 -6.16 4.49 25.34
N GLU A 174 -5.97 5.81 25.31
CA GLU A 174 -7.01 6.79 24.98
C GLU A 174 -6.81 7.48 23.62
N ASN A 175 -5.75 7.09 22.86
CA ASN A 175 -5.33 7.85 21.69
C ASN A 175 -5.83 7.22 20.38
N TRP A 176 -5.92 8.09 19.34
CA TRP A 176 -6.05 7.72 17.92
C TRP A 176 -7.18 6.73 17.61
N GLU A 177 -8.28 6.84 18.32
CA GLU A 177 -9.48 5.99 18.17
C GLU A 177 -9.21 4.47 18.35
N ILE A 178 -8.10 4.09 19.00
CA ILE A 178 -7.80 2.68 19.25
C ILE A 178 -8.89 2.02 20.13
N PRO A 179 -9.39 2.68 21.20
CA PRO A 179 -10.49 2.11 22.00
C PRO A 179 -11.77 1.85 21.19
N GLN A 180 -12.05 2.65 20.16
CA GLN A 180 -13.22 2.45 19.31
C GLN A 180 -13.06 1.22 18.38
N LEU A 181 -11.84 0.71 18.23
CA LEU A 181 -11.56 -0.49 17.42
C LEU A 181 -11.44 -1.75 18.27
N LEU A 182 -10.84 -1.64 19.46
CA LEU A 182 -10.49 -2.78 20.30
C LEU A 182 -11.35 -2.90 21.59
N GLY A 183 -12.14 -1.86 21.91
CA GLY A 183 -12.69 -1.64 23.25
C GLY A 183 -11.66 -0.96 24.15
N THR A 184 -12.04 -0.55 25.35
CA THR A 184 -11.10 0.02 26.31
C THR A 184 -10.06 -1.02 26.72
N GLN A 185 -8.83 -0.58 26.97
CA GLN A 185 -7.76 -1.51 27.39
C GLN A 185 -8.09 -2.21 28.73
N ALA A 186 -8.81 -1.52 29.61
CA ALA A 186 -9.21 -2.05 30.90
C ALA A 186 -10.25 -3.19 30.78
N GLU A 187 -11.18 -3.09 29.81
CA GLU A 187 -12.24 -4.08 29.60
C GLU A 187 -11.80 -5.20 28.64
N HIS A 188 -10.86 -4.91 27.72
CA HIS A 188 -10.42 -5.83 26.66
C HIS A 188 -8.89 -5.94 26.56
N PRO A 189 -8.17 -6.20 27.69
CA PRO A 189 -6.70 -6.26 27.65
C PRO A 189 -6.17 -7.29 26.66
N GLU A 190 -6.84 -8.42 26.47
CA GLU A 190 -6.47 -9.47 25.54
C GLU A 190 -6.55 -9.01 24.08
N ALA A 191 -7.50 -8.13 23.73
CA ALA A 191 -7.61 -7.58 22.38
C ALA A 191 -6.42 -6.65 22.06
N TRP A 192 -6.00 -5.85 23.05
CA TRP A 192 -4.85 -4.97 22.94
C TRP A 192 -3.54 -5.75 22.82
N GLU A 193 -3.36 -6.79 23.65
CA GLU A 193 -2.21 -7.69 23.57
C GLU A 193 -2.13 -8.38 22.19
N ALA A 194 -3.27 -8.91 21.72
CA ALA A 194 -3.35 -9.60 20.43
C ALA A 194 -3.16 -8.66 19.23
N ALA A 195 -3.53 -7.37 19.35
CA ALA A 195 -3.37 -6.39 18.29
C ALA A 195 -1.93 -5.82 18.23
N THR A 196 -1.20 -5.82 19.34
CA THR A 196 0.10 -5.17 19.47
C THR A 196 1.21 -5.92 18.68
N PRO A 197 1.82 -5.30 17.63
CA PRO A 197 2.77 -5.98 16.74
C PRO A 197 3.99 -6.58 17.43
N ILE A 198 4.53 -5.93 18.46
CA ILE A 198 5.71 -6.45 19.18
C ILE A 198 5.44 -7.83 19.80
N ASN A 199 4.20 -8.14 20.16
CA ASN A 199 3.79 -9.44 20.70
C ASN A 199 3.65 -10.51 19.61
N LEU A 200 3.62 -10.10 18.34
CA LEU A 200 3.54 -11.01 17.21
C LEU A 200 4.91 -11.49 16.71
N ILE A 201 6.00 -10.83 17.13
CA ILE A 201 7.38 -11.15 16.71
C ILE A 201 7.73 -12.63 16.84
N PRO A 202 7.36 -13.35 17.92
CA PRO A 202 7.64 -14.79 18.04
C PRO A 202 7.03 -15.65 16.92
N ARG A 203 6.08 -15.11 16.15
CA ARG A 203 5.46 -15.82 15.00
C ARG A 203 6.28 -15.73 13.73
N ILE A 204 7.36 -14.93 13.70
CA ILE A 204 8.24 -14.77 12.52
C ILE A 204 9.18 -15.98 12.37
N ALA A 205 9.48 -16.66 13.45
CA ALA A 205 10.35 -17.84 13.47
C ALA A 205 9.76 -19.06 12.76
#